data_485b2219b2d12c8b72b3254f53f06059
#
_entry.id   485b2219b2d12c8b72b3254f53f06059
#
_cell.length_a   1.000
_cell.length_b   1.000
_cell.length_c   1.000
_cell.angle_alpha   90.00
_cell.angle_beta   90.00
_cell.angle_gamma   90.00
#
_symmetry.space_group_name_H-M   'P 1'
#
loop_
_entity.id
_entity.type
_entity.pdbx_description
1 polymer ?
#
loop_
_entity_poly.entity_id
_entity_poly.type
_entity_poly.pdbx_seq_one_letter_code
_entity_poly.pdbx_strand_id
1 'polypeptide(L)'
;MARLAVFLLAVFLGGFAMSDEAQAADPENTLLLNLKDGQVVIEMRPDLAPKHVARIKELVRQGFYDGLTFHRVIGGFMAQGGDPKGNGTGGSGVNIPAEFSDQPHVRGTLSMARSSDPDSADSQFFIVFSRSRFLDGKYTVWGQVTKGMKHVGKIKRGDESRNGTVDDPDKIIRMRVAVDVK
;
A
#
# COMPACT_ATOMS: atom_id res chain seq x y z
N MET A 1 53.17 46.58 -39.28
CA MET A 1 51.80 46.84 -38.80
C MET A 1 51.13 45.50 -38.77
N ALA A 2 51.09 44.85 -37.60
CA ALA A 2 50.46 43.52 -37.40
C ALA A 2 49.07 43.69 -36.79
N ARG A 3 48.04 43.20 -37.46
CA ARG A 3 46.65 43.18 -36.98
C ARG A 3 46.40 41.92 -36.19
N LEU A 4 46.18 42.05 -34.89
CA LEU A 4 45.81 40.99 -33.98
C LEU A 4 44.29 40.74 -34.10
N ALA A 5 43.89 39.53 -34.54
CA ALA A 5 42.50 39.09 -34.57
C ALA A 5 42.18 38.39 -33.26
N VAL A 6 41.25 38.95 -32.47
CA VAL A 6 40.72 38.33 -31.25
C VAL A 6 39.53 37.46 -31.63
N PHE A 7 39.64 36.13 -31.45
CA PHE A 7 38.53 35.20 -31.56
C PHE A 7 37.78 35.11 -30.20
N LEU A 8 36.55 35.59 -30.17
CA LEU A 8 35.63 35.42 -29.04
C LEU A 8 34.99 34.02 -29.16
N LEU A 9 35.34 33.12 -28.24
CA LEU A 9 34.73 31.81 -28.11
C LEU A 9 33.48 31.95 -27.24
N ALA A 10 32.29 31.93 -27.85
CA ALA A 10 31.03 31.88 -27.12
C ALA A 10 30.73 30.47 -26.62
N VAL A 11 30.86 30.27 -25.28
CA VAL A 11 30.47 29.01 -24.64
C VAL A 11 28.96 29.04 -24.42
N PHE A 12 28.21 28.25 -25.22
CA PHE A 12 26.78 27.99 -25.00
C PHE A 12 26.65 26.97 -23.85
N LEU A 13 26.35 27.45 -22.63
CA LEU A 13 25.86 26.58 -21.57
C LEU A 13 24.40 26.22 -21.89
N GLY A 14 24.19 25.07 -22.55
CA GLY A 14 22.89 24.45 -22.68
C GLY A 14 22.44 23.92 -21.33
N GLY A 15 21.59 24.65 -20.61
CA GLY A 15 20.92 24.17 -19.42
C GLY A 15 19.92 23.05 -19.82
N PHE A 16 20.22 21.80 -19.48
CA PHE A 16 19.24 20.74 -19.47
C PHE A 16 18.27 21.02 -18.33
N ALA A 17 17.11 21.57 -18.63
CA ALA A 17 15.96 21.56 -17.73
C ALA A 17 15.46 20.11 -17.66
N MET A 18 15.83 19.39 -16.59
CA MET A 18 15.14 18.16 -16.22
C MET A 18 13.71 18.56 -15.81
N SER A 19 12.75 18.37 -16.72
CA SER A 19 11.35 18.39 -16.37
C SER A 19 11.11 17.18 -15.46
N ASP A 20 10.83 17.45 -14.18
CA ASP A 20 10.28 16.49 -13.23
C ASP A 20 8.83 16.24 -13.66
N GLU A 21 8.63 15.40 -14.70
CA GLU A 21 7.32 14.87 -15.05
C GLU A 21 6.93 13.95 -13.90
N ALA A 22 6.10 14.45 -13.00
CA ALA A 22 5.40 13.61 -12.01
C ALA A 22 4.74 12.46 -12.77
N GLN A 23 5.32 11.27 -12.71
CA GLN A 23 4.84 10.08 -13.41
C GLN A 23 3.39 9.86 -13.02
N ALA A 24 2.48 9.95 -14.00
CA ALA A 24 1.06 9.70 -13.79
C ALA A 24 0.91 8.30 -13.18
N ALA A 25 0.16 8.20 -12.07
CA ALA A 25 -0.06 6.92 -11.40
C ALA A 25 -0.62 5.90 -12.40
N ASP A 26 0.02 4.73 -12.51
CA ASP A 26 -0.45 3.62 -13.36
C ASP A 26 -1.82 3.11 -12.85
N PRO A 27 -2.91 3.28 -13.60
CA PRO A 27 -4.25 2.86 -13.14
C PRO A 27 -4.36 1.35 -12.90
N GLU A 28 -3.58 0.53 -13.61
CA GLU A 28 -3.52 -0.92 -13.38
C GLU A 28 -2.87 -1.27 -12.05
N ASN A 29 -1.95 -0.45 -11.56
CA ASN A 29 -1.28 -0.64 -10.27
C ASN A 29 -1.79 0.33 -9.19
N THR A 30 -2.98 0.89 -9.38
CA THR A 30 -3.65 1.77 -8.41
C THR A 30 -4.91 1.12 -7.88
N LEU A 31 -5.06 1.05 -6.53
CA LEU A 31 -6.30 0.63 -5.88
C LEU A 31 -7.06 1.82 -5.30
N LEU A 32 -8.38 1.77 -5.43
CA LEU A 32 -9.33 2.68 -4.83
C LEU A 32 -10.05 1.93 -3.69
N LEU A 33 -9.72 2.27 -2.44
CA LEU A 33 -10.32 1.72 -1.24
C LEU A 33 -11.32 2.74 -0.66
N ASN A 34 -12.60 2.41 -0.70
CA ASN A 34 -13.66 3.25 -0.14
C ASN A 34 -13.97 2.85 1.31
N LEU A 35 -13.80 3.81 2.21
CA LEU A 35 -14.15 3.73 3.63
C LEU A 35 -15.34 4.65 3.90
N LYS A 36 -15.99 4.53 5.08
CA LYS A 36 -17.08 5.42 5.51
C LYS A 36 -16.72 6.90 5.48
N ASP A 37 -15.46 7.24 5.75
CA ASP A 37 -14.96 8.60 5.83
C ASP A 37 -14.40 9.16 4.52
N GLY A 38 -14.28 8.32 3.49
CA GLY A 38 -13.81 8.73 2.16
C GLY A 38 -12.92 7.72 1.47
N GLN A 39 -12.46 8.09 0.28
CA GLN A 39 -11.63 7.25 -0.57
C GLN A 39 -10.15 7.34 -0.19
N VAL A 40 -9.50 6.20 -0.18
CA VAL A 40 -8.05 6.01 -0.05
C VAL A 40 -7.50 5.52 -1.39
N VAL A 41 -6.43 6.14 -1.87
CA VAL A 41 -5.72 5.72 -3.08
C VAL A 41 -4.43 5.02 -2.66
N ILE A 42 -4.24 3.83 -3.20
CA ILE A 42 -3.10 2.96 -2.88
C ILE A 42 -2.35 2.67 -4.18
N GLU A 43 -1.07 2.95 -4.20
CA GLU A 43 -0.15 2.47 -5.24
C GLU A 43 0.32 1.07 -4.88
N MET A 44 0.03 0.09 -5.74
CA MET A 44 0.56 -1.27 -5.60
C MET A 44 2.00 -1.33 -6.11
N ARG A 45 2.80 -2.19 -5.52
CA ARG A 45 4.24 -2.33 -5.78
C ARG A 45 4.57 -3.72 -6.34
N PRO A 46 4.22 -4.00 -7.61
CA PRO A 46 4.54 -5.28 -8.26
C PRO A 46 6.06 -5.49 -8.44
N ASP A 47 6.85 -4.42 -8.38
CA ASP A 47 8.31 -4.45 -8.34
C ASP A 47 8.86 -5.08 -7.06
N LEU A 48 8.14 -4.97 -5.93
CA LEU A 48 8.52 -5.55 -4.63
C LEU A 48 7.90 -6.93 -4.39
N ALA A 49 6.62 -7.09 -4.79
CA ALA A 49 5.83 -8.27 -4.47
C ALA A 49 4.89 -8.66 -5.62
N PRO A 50 5.42 -9.13 -6.76
CA PRO A 50 4.64 -9.41 -7.95
C PRO A 50 3.52 -10.44 -7.73
N LYS A 51 3.77 -11.52 -6.97
CA LYS A 51 2.77 -12.56 -6.69
C LYS A 51 1.65 -12.05 -5.79
N HIS A 52 2.00 -11.30 -4.74
CA HIS A 52 1.01 -10.70 -3.83
C HIS A 52 0.16 -9.66 -4.55
N VAL A 53 0.76 -8.77 -5.34
CA VAL A 53 0.01 -7.77 -6.11
C VAL A 53 -0.93 -8.44 -7.11
N ALA A 54 -0.49 -9.48 -7.83
CA ALA A 54 -1.35 -10.24 -8.73
C ALA A 54 -2.55 -10.85 -7.99
N ARG A 55 -2.32 -11.48 -6.83
CA ARG A 55 -3.40 -12.09 -6.03
C ARG A 55 -4.36 -11.04 -5.46
N ILE A 56 -3.85 -9.91 -4.94
CA ILE A 56 -4.69 -8.81 -4.46
C ILE A 56 -5.60 -8.29 -5.58
N LYS A 57 -5.07 -8.06 -6.78
CA LYS A 57 -5.86 -7.63 -7.95
C LYS A 57 -6.97 -8.64 -8.29
N GLU A 58 -6.63 -9.93 -8.30
CA GLU A 58 -7.61 -10.99 -8.55
C GLU A 58 -8.75 -10.94 -7.53
N LEU A 59 -8.45 -10.92 -6.25
CA LEU A 59 -9.44 -10.85 -5.17
C LEU A 59 -10.27 -9.55 -5.23
N VAL A 60 -9.64 -8.42 -5.56
CA VAL A 60 -10.33 -7.12 -5.73
C VAL A 60 -11.32 -7.20 -6.90
N ARG A 61 -10.95 -7.78 -8.04
CA ARG A 61 -11.82 -7.96 -9.22
C ARG A 61 -12.99 -8.91 -8.95
N GLN A 62 -12.81 -9.89 -8.06
CA GLN A 62 -13.88 -10.77 -7.57
C GLN A 62 -14.80 -10.09 -6.55
N GLY A 63 -14.49 -8.85 -6.09
CA GLY A 63 -15.22 -8.16 -5.02
C GLY A 63 -15.02 -8.78 -3.64
N PHE A 64 -14.00 -9.63 -3.47
CA PHE A 64 -13.73 -10.36 -2.23
C PHE A 64 -13.63 -9.47 -0.99
N TYR A 65 -13.04 -8.29 -1.13
CA TYR A 65 -12.82 -7.38 0.00
C TYR A 65 -14.03 -6.53 0.37
N ASP A 66 -15.06 -6.46 -0.48
CA ASP A 66 -16.24 -5.62 -0.25
C ASP A 66 -17.02 -6.12 0.98
N GLY A 67 -17.25 -5.24 1.93
CA GLY A 67 -17.94 -5.57 3.19
C GLY A 67 -17.07 -6.18 4.28
N LEU A 68 -15.82 -6.58 4.00
CA LEU A 68 -14.91 -7.11 5.01
C LEU A 68 -14.50 -6.03 6.02
N THR A 69 -14.18 -6.46 7.23
CA THR A 69 -13.93 -5.58 8.37
C THR A 69 -12.45 -5.34 8.64
N PHE A 70 -12.15 -4.20 9.29
CA PHE A 70 -10.89 -4.00 9.98
C PHE A 70 -11.00 -4.55 11.40
N HIS A 71 -10.88 -5.86 11.53
CA HIS A 71 -11.14 -6.61 12.76
C HIS A 71 -10.10 -6.40 13.86
N ARG A 72 -8.89 -5.92 13.49
CA ARG A 72 -7.79 -5.66 14.43
C ARG A 72 -7.14 -4.31 14.13
N VAL A 73 -7.22 -3.38 15.06
CA VAL A 73 -6.69 -2.01 14.88
C VAL A 73 -5.98 -1.57 16.15
N ILE A 74 -4.66 -1.38 16.08
CA ILE A 74 -3.84 -0.92 17.20
C ILE A 74 -3.41 0.52 16.95
N GLY A 75 -3.75 1.41 17.89
CA GLY A 75 -3.38 2.82 17.84
C GLY A 75 -1.87 3.00 17.69
N GLY A 76 -1.42 3.91 16.81
CA GLY A 76 0.01 4.15 16.58
C GLY A 76 0.74 3.04 15.81
N PHE A 77 0.10 1.87 15.55
CA PHE A 77 0.73 0.76 14.86
C PHE A 77 0.09 0.49 13.49
N MET A 78 -1.08 -0.16 13.41
CA MET A 78 -1.68 -0.54 12.12
C MET A 78 -3.19 -0.81 12.21
N ALA A 79 -3.87 -0.85 11.05
CA ALA A 79 -5.21 -1.40 10.86
C ALA A 79 -5.13 -2.65 9.97
N GLN A 80 -5.62 -3.79 10.47
CA GLN A 80 -5.62 -5.09 9.78
C GLN A 80 -7.03 -5.48 9.36
N GLY A 81 -7.17 -5.89 8.11
CA GLY A 81 -8.43 -6.37 7.51
C GLY A 81 -8.18 -7.47 6.48
N GLY A 82 -9.19 -7.74 5.62
CA GLY A 82 -9.08 -8.75 4.56
C GLY A 82 -9.37 -10.18 5.00
N ASP A 83 -9.99 -10.35 6.17
CA ASP A 83 -10.44 -11.63 6.71
C ASP A 83 -11.95 -11.81 6.50
N PRO A 84 -12.42 -12.81 5.72
CA PRO A 84 -13.84 -13.04 5.53
C PRO A 84 -14.58 -13.51 6.81
N LYS A 85 -13.86 -14.05 7.80
CA LYS A 85 -14.43 -14.42 9.11
C LYS A 85 -14.44 -13.25 10.09
N GLY A 86 -13.64 -12.20 9.85
CA GLY A 86 -13.58 -11.01 10.71
C GLY A 86 -12.99 -11.25 12.10
N ASN A 87 -12.22 -12.31 12.32
CA ASN A 87 -11.63 -12.69 13.61
C ASN A 87 -10.13 -13.01 13.56
N GLY A 88 -9.50 -12.82 12.41
CA GLY A 88 -8.08 -13.08 12.18
C GLY A 88 -7.74 -14.49 11.70
N THR A 89 -8.74 -15.40 11.57
CA THR A 89 -8.50 -16.81 11.24
C THR A 89 -8.91 -17.21 9.82
N GLY A 90 -9.52 -16.31 9.05
CA GLY A 90 -9.97 -16.55 7.70
C GLY A 90 -8.98 -16.11 6.64
N GLY A 91 -9.27 -16.51 5.40
CA GLY A 91 -8.50 -16.17 4.21
C GLY A 91 -9.25 -16.53 2.95
N SER A 92 -8.65 -16.31 1.79
CA SER A 92 -9.18 -16.69 0.49
C SER A 92 -8.95 -18.18 0.14
N GLY A 93 -8.19 -18.90 0.98
CA GLY A 93 -7.85 -20.30 0.81
C GLY A 93 -6.62 -20.57 -0.05
N VAL A 94 -5.86 -19.54 -0.42
CA VAL A 94 -4.63 -19.67 -1.23
C VAL A 94 -3.48 -18.96 -0.56
N ASN A 95 -2.51 -19.71 -0.06
CA ASN A 95 -1.28 -19.14 0.51
C ASN A 95 -0.33 -18.66 -0.59
N ILE A 96 0.38 -17.58 -0.30
CA ILE A 96 1.32 -16.94 -1.20
C ILE A 96 2.71 -16.96 -0.56
N PRO A 97 3.74 -17.50 -1.23
CA PRO A 97 5.11 -17.47 -0.74
C PRO A 97 5.58 -16.04 -0.47
N ALA A 98 6.38 -15.87 0.60
CA ALA A 98 6.88 -14.57 1.00
C ALA A 98 7.69 -13.87 -0.10
N GLU A 99 7.52 -12.55 -0.20
CA GLU A 99 8.27 -11.65 -1.08
C GLU A 99 8.84 -10.51 -0.23
N PHE A 100 9.80 -10.85 0.66
CA PHE A 100 10.41 -9.87 1.55
C PHE A 100 11.34 -8.93 0.79
N SER A 101 11.38 -7.68 1.20
CA SER A 101 12.24 -6.63 0.63
C SER A 101 12.78 -5.72 1.74
N ASP A 102 13.73 -4.87 1.37
CA ASP A 102 14.29 -3.84 2.28
C ASP A 102 13.39 -2.60 2.39
N GLN A 103 12.20 -2.63 1.76
CA GLN A 103 11.25 -1.53 1.83
C GLN A 103 10.79 -1.32 3.28
N PRO A 104 10.96 -0.10 3.85
CA PRO A 104 10.62 0.15 5.24
C PRO A 104 9.11 0.23 5.47
N HIS A 105 8.64 -0.30 6.61
CA HIS A 105 7.26 -0.13 7.07
C HIS A 105 7.08 1.27 7.69
N VAL A 106 6.73 2.24 6.86
CA VAL A 106 6.44 3.62 7.25
C VAL A 106 4.93 3.89 7.24
N ARG A 107 4.51 5.09 7.65
CA ARG A 107 3.10 5.48 7.58
C ARG A 107 2.52 5.29 6.17
N GLY A 108 1.41 4.56 6.08
CA GLY A 108 0.70 4.26 4.84
C GLY A 108 1.22 3.05 4.06
N THR A 109 2.27 2.37 4.52
CA THR A 109 2.70 1.10 3.92
C THR A 109 1.62 0.04 4.10
N LEU A 110 1.32 -0.69 3.00
CA LEU A 110 0.50 -1.90 3.03
C LEU A 110 1.39 -3.13 3.00
N SER A 111 1.12 -4.05 3.92
CA SER A 111 1.88 -5.29 4.04
C SER A 111 0.94 -6.46 4.34
N MET A 112 1.37 -7.68 3.99
CA MET A 112 0.56 -8.88 4.21
C MET A 112 0.62 -9.34 5.65
N ALA A 113 -0.54 -9.66 6.23
CA ALA A 113 -0.61 -10.41 7.47
C ALA A 113 -0.37 -11.90 7.19
N ARG A 114 0.23 -12.61 8.14
CA ARG A 114 0.56 -14.03 8.07
C ARG A 114 0.61 -14.69 9.45
N SER A 115 0.65 -16.01 9.50
CA SER A 115 0.94 -16.78 10.71
C SER A 115 2.46 -16.77 11.02
N SER A 116 2.93 -17.69 11.83
CA SER A 116 4.38 -17.86 12.08
C SER A 116 5.15 -18.33 10.85
N ASP A 117 4.50 -19.08 9.95
CA ASP A 117 5.07 -19.50 8.67
C ASP A 117 5.18 -18.29 7.73
N PRO A 118 6.37 -17.96 7.20
CA PRO A 118 6.57 -16.90 6.23
C PRO A 118 5.71 -17.03 4.97
N ASP A 119 5.43 -18.25 4.53
CA ASP A 119 4.69 -18.56 3.31
C ASP A 119 3.18 -18.75 3.52
N SER A 120 2.65 -18.27 4.66
CA SER A 120 1.24 -18.38 5.02
C SER A 120 0.41 -17.13 4.76
N ALA A 121 0.95 -16.11 4.09
CA ALA A 121 0.15 -14.96 3.68
C ALA A 121 -0.95 -15.40 2.68
N ASP A 122 -2.17 -14.84 2.82
CA ASP A 122 -3.30 -15.18 1.96
C ASP A 122 -4.03 -13.89 1.49
N SER A 123 -5.11 -13.50 2.15
CA SER A 123 -5.89 -12.30 1.80
C SER A 123 -5.78 -11.18 2.82
N GLN A 124 -5.37 -11.48 4.05
CA GLN A 124 -5.30 -10.48 5.11
C GLN A 124 -4.12 -9.53 4.91
N PHE A 125 -4.38 -8.24 5.10
CA PHE A 125 -3.37 -7.19 4.99
C PHE A 125 -3.51 -6.17 6.13
N PHE A 126 -2.48 -5.36 6.32
CA PHE A 126 -2.55 -4.23 7.25
C PHE A 126 -1.97 -2.95 6.64
N ILE A 127 -2.49 -1.82 7.12
CA ILE A 127 -2.05 -0.47 6.75
C ILE A 127 -1.34 0.14 7.97
N VAL A 128 -0.09 0.52 7.83
CA VAL A 128 0.76 1.02 8.92
C VAL A 128 0.41 2.48 9.25
N PHE A 129 0.25 2.80 10.54
CA PHE A 129 0.00 4.17 11.00
C PHE A 129 1.28 4.96 11.28
N SER A 130 2.35 4.28 11.70
CA SER A 130 3.64 4.90 12.00
C SER A 130 4.80 3.95 11.71
N ARG A 131 6.02 4.46 11.73
CA ARG A 131 7.23 3.68 11.45
C ARG A 131 7.34 2.45 12.36
N SER A 132 7.38 1.25 11.76
CA SER A 132 7.37 -0.05 12.44
C SER A 132 8.56 -0.91 12.03
N ARG A 133 9.78 -0.53 12.47
CA ARG A 133 11.06 -1.16 12.08
C ARG A 133 11.13 -2.65 12.32
N PHE A 134 10.43 -3.17 13.33
CA PHE A 134 10.44 -4.59 13.68
C PHE A 134 9.80 -5.50 12.64
N LEU A 135 9.07 -4.92 11.67
CA LEU A 135 8.47 -5.62 10.53
C LEU A 135 9.39 -5.69 9.30
N ASP A 136 10.39 -4.82 9.21
CA ASP A 136 11.25 -4.71 8.03
C ASP A 136 11.96 -6.03 7.74
N GLY A 137 11.97 -6.44 6.46
CA GLY A 137 12.54 -7.70 6.01
C GLY A 137 11.81 -8.98 6.48
N LYS A 138 10.67 -8.85 7.19
CA LYS A 138 9.94 -9.98 7.78
C LYS A 138 8.48 -10.09 7.32
N TYR A 139 7.95 -9.05 6.70
CA TYR A 139 6.60 -9.02 6.14
C TYR A 139 6.66 -8.47 4.72
N THR A 140 5.84 -9.04 3.82
CA THR A 140 5.79 -8.65 2.41
C THR A 140 5.09 -7.31 2.24
N VAL A 141 5.84 -6.28 1.84
CA VAL A 141 5.30 -4.98 1.44
C VAL A 141 4.81 -5.07 0.00
N TRP A 142 3.53 -4.73 -0.24
CA TRP A 142 2.94 -4.80 -1.56
C TRP A 142 2.30 -3.49 -2.04
N GLY A 143 2.25 -2.44 -1.20
CA GLY A 143 1.65 -1.18 -1.58
C GLY A 143 1.93 -0.03 -0.63
N GLN A 144 1.54 1.18 -1.07
CA GLN A 144 1.67 2.43 -0.32
C GLN A 144 0.42 3.29 -0.52
N VAL A 145 -0.14 3.83 0.57
CA VAL A 145 -1.18 4.86 0.50
C VAL A 145 -0.56 6.16 -0.03
N THR A 146 -1.05 6.63 -1.16
CA THR A 146 -0.63 7.89 -1.78
C THR A 146 -1.58 9.05 -1.48
N LYS A 147 -2.90 8.75 -1.31
CA LYS A 147 -3.91 9.74 -0.92
C LYS A 147 -4.88 9.15 0.08
N GLY A 148 -5.47 10.00 0.92
CA GLY A 148 -6.54 9.58 1.83
C GLY A 148 -6.10 8.95 3.15
N MET A 149 -4.82 9.01 3.53
CA MET A 149 -4.33 8.47 4.82
C MET A 149 -5.05 9.06 6.05
N LYS A 150 -5.66 10.25 5.92
CA LYS A 150 -6.53 10.84 6.93
C LYS A 150 -7.79 9.98 7.21
N HIS A 151 -8.32 9.30 6.19
CA HIS A 151 -9.48 8.40 6.31
C HIS A 151 -9.09 7.10 6.99
N VAL A 152 -7.92 6.53 6.62
CA VAL A 152 -7.34 5.36 7.32
C VAL A 152 -7.13 5.67 8.81
N GLY A 153 -6.69 6.90 9.12
CA GLY A 153 -6.49 7.37 10.49
C GLY A 153 -7.77 7.42 11.35
N LYS A 154 -8.96 7.42 10.73
CA LYS A 154 -10.26 7.43 11.41
C LYS A 154 -10.85 6.04 11.65
N ILE A 155 -10.27 4.97 11.09
CA ILE A 155 -10.72 3.60 11.33
C ILE A 155 -10.76 3.36 12.85
N LYS A 156 -11.89 2.82 13.33
CA LYS A 156 -12.15 2.56 14.75
C LYS A 156 -11.04 1.71 15.36
N ARG A 157 -10.49 2.20 16.48
CA ARG A 157 -9.45 1.49 17.24
C ARG A 157 -10.04 0.33 18.02
N GLY A 158 -9.28 -0.74 18.13
CA GLY A 158 -9.61 -1.87 18.97
C GLY A 158 -9.12 -1.69 20.41
N ASP A 159 -9.49 -2.64 21.23
CA ASP A 159 -9.06 -2.73 22.63
C ASP A 159 -7.61 -3.24 22.72
N GLU A 160 -6.71 -2.42 23.26
CA GLU A 160 -5.29 -2.74 23.40
C GLU A 160 -5.07 -3.97 24.30
N SER A 161 -5.90 -4.17 25.32
CA SER A 161 -5.82 -5.34 26.23
C SER A 161 -6.20 -6.65 25.53
N ARG A 162 -6.94 -6.56 24.39
CA ARG A 162 -7.34 -7.67 23.52
C ARG A 162 -6.59 -7.67 22.20
N ASN A 163 -5.32 -7.22 22.21
CA ASN A 163 -4.47 -7.18 21.00
C ASN A 163 -5.07 -6.38 19.83
N GLY A 164 -5.84 -5.33 20.12
CA GLY A 164 -6.44 -4.46 19.12
C GLY A 164 -7.71 -5.01 18.47
N THR A 165 -8.35 -6.02 19.05
CA THR A 165 -9.65 -6.53 18.58
C THR A 165 -10.69 -5.44 18.61
N VAL A 166 -11.42 -5.24 17.51
CA VAL A 166 -12.42 -4.18 17.35
C VAL A 166 -13.83 -4.75 17.51
N ASP A 167 -14.56 -4.25 18.51
CA ASP A 167 -15.99 -4.51 18.62
C ASP A 167 -16.76 -3.58 17.66
N ASP A 168 -17.66 -4.14 16.84
CA ASP A 168 -18.37 -3.43 15.78
C ASP A 168 -17.39 -2.66 14.86
N PRO A 169 -16.59 -3.39 14.07
CA PRO A 169 -15.50 -2.83 13.28
C PRO A 169 -15.98 -2.08 12.03
N ASP A 170 -15.22 -1.07 11.64
CA ASP A 170 -15.40 -0.41 10.34
C ASP A 170 -15.16 -1.38 9.19
N LYS A 171 -15.87 -1.15 8.07
CA LYS A 171 -15.85 -2.01 6.88
C LYS A 171 -15.13 -1.36 5.72
N ILE A 172 -14.55 -2.20 4.89
CA ILE A 172 -14.23 -1.86 3.50
C ILE A 172 -15.57 -1.77 2.75
N ILE A 173 -15.99 -0.57 2.37
CA ILE A 173 -17.24 -0.39 1.61
C ILE A 173 -17.07 -0.99 0.22
N ARG A 174 -15.94 -0.69 -0.43
CA ARG A 174 -15.63 -1.15 -1.78
C ARG A 174 -14.13 -1.02 -2.05
N MET A 175 -13.56 -2.00 -2.75
CA MET A 175 -12.18 -1.94 -3.24
C MET A 175 -12.14 -2.25 -4.74
N ARG A 176 -11.47 -1.41 -5.54
CA ARG A 176 -11.37 -1.58 -7.01
C ARG A 176 -9.98 -1.25 -7.52
N VAL A 177 -9.57 -1.92 -8.59
CA VAL A 177 -8.42 -1.47 -9.40
C VAL A 177 -8.89 -0.25 -10.21
N ALA A 178 -8.07 0.80 -10.25
CA ALA A 178 -8.51 2.09 -10.82
C ALA A 178 -8.84 1.99 -12.31
N VAL A 179 -8.14 1.16 -13.08
CA VAL A 179 -8.42 0.94 -14.50
C VAL A 179 -9.81 0.35 -14.77
N ASP A 180 -10.37 -0.39 -13.78
CA ASP A 180 -11.68 -1.05 -13.90
C ASP A 180 -12.86 -0.12 -13.52
N VAL A 181 -12.58 1.12 -13.10
CA VAL A 181 -13.60 2.10 -12.69
C VAL A 181 -13.81 3.09 -13.82
N LYS A 182 -15.01 3.08 -14.40
CA LYS A 182 -15.47 4.03 -15.43
C LYS A 182 -16.01 5.31 -14.81
#